data_e84385df5c342fc51047402043d67d88
#
_entry.id   e84385df5c342fc51047402043d67d88
#
_cell.length_a   1.000
_cell.length_b   1.000
_cell.length_c   1.000
_cell.angle_alpha   90.00
_cell.angle_beta   90.00
_cell.angle_gamma   90.00
#
_symmetry.space_group_name_H-M   'P 1'
#
loop_
_entity.id
_entity.type
_entity.pdbx_description
1 polymer ?
#
loop_
_entity_poly.entity_id
_entity_poly.type
_entity_poly.pdbx_seq_one_letter_code
_entity_poly.pdbx_strand_id
1 'polypeptide(L)'
;MPVYNVEAFLEPCVRSIIGQTYRRLEIILVDDGSPDNCPQLCEQWAQKDERIRVLHKENGGLSDARNAGLRAATGEFVLFVDSDDWIAPEMAEKMLDAMVEYKADMVLCQYTEVFPNGKMLRKYDGKRAVRVYGRQEMFKLLLEDLEVTNHVWRRLYKRKLLPENLFPVGKNFEDMYVMAELTEKCETFVSLNDVYYYYRANPDGIMKTKTSKNLNDYLDALEKSHADICRFCPEMPKAMQDSMRRMRGLTATYLWEDVLVVPTLTSEERKQIRERVDKWADMLPEEVPGFNARQRTYYRLFQENDLRAARIWYELWFNQNNWWCHLKKAVKRAVPLLARNAAEDTFS
;
A
#
# COMPACT_ATOMS: atom_id res chain seq x y z
N MET A 1 -2.91 15.91 8.42
CA MET A 1 -2.95 15.88 6.95
C MET A 1 -1.72 16.58 6.40
N PRO A 2 -0.77 15.86 5.77
CA PRO A 2 0.37 16.48 5.08
C PRO A 2 -0.10 17.16 3.79
N VAL A 3 0.48 18.29 3.44
CA VAL A 3 0.15 19.07 2.23
C VAL A 3 1.44 19.44 1.52
N TYR A 4 1.60 19.04 0.26
CA TYR A 4 2.71 19.40 -0.60
C TYR A 4 2.35 19.27 -2.07
N ASN A 5 2.34 20.39 -2.80
CA ASN A 5 2.11 20.45 -4.25
C ASN A 5 0.82 19.74 -4.71
N VAL A 6 -0.30 20.02 -4.03
CA VAL A 6 -1.62 19.38 -4.23
C VAL A 6 -2.76 20.39 -4.40
N GLU A 7 -2.48 21.59 -4.87
CA GLU A 7 -3.46 22.67 -5.03
C GLU A 7 -4.78 22.22 -5.67
N ALA A 8 -4.70 21.40 -6.73
CA ALA A 8 -5.87 20.92 -7.45
C ALA A 8 -6.76 19.95 -6.63
N PHE A 9 -6.24 19.36 -5.55
CA PHE A 9 -6.91 18.32 -4.77
C PHE A 9 -7.24 18.74 -3.35
N LEU A 10 -6.60 19.80 -2.85
CA LEU A 10 -6.69 20.21 -1.45
C LEU A 10 -8.11 20.59 -1.03
N GLU A 11 -8.84 21.36 -1.86
CA GLU A 11 -10.20 21.81 -1.52
C GLU A 11 -11.19 20.63 -1.32
N PRO A 12 -11.33 19.66 -2.24
CA PRO A 12 -12.19 18.50 -2.03
C PRO A 12 -11.80 17.69 -0.77
N CYS A 13 -10.52 17.54 -0.50
CA CYS A 13 -10.03 16.84 0.68
C CYS A 13 -10.46 17.57 1.98
N VAL A 14 -10.14 18.84 2.13
CA VAL A 14 -10.50 19.64 3.32
C VAL A 14 -12.00 19.69 3.51
N ARG A 15 -12.79 19.88 2.44
CA ARG A 15 -14.27 19.84 2.51
C ARG A 15 -14.79 18.53 3.06
N SER A 16 -14.20 17.39 2.69
CA SER A 16 -14.61 16.09 3.19
C SER A 16 -14.33 15.90 4.69
N ILE A 17 -13.27 16.53 5.20
CA ILE A 17 -12.90 16.49 6.62
C ILE A 17 -13.77 17.41 7.45
N ILE A 18 -13.97 18.66 7.04
CA ILE A 18 -14.86 19.60 7.77
C ILE A 18 -16.32 19.18 7.74
N GLY A 19 -16.71 18.43 6.70
CA GLY A 19 -18.05 17.88 6.50
C GLY A 19 -18.36 16.63 7.32
N GLN A 20 -17.44 16.14 8.15
CA GLN A 20 -17.68 14.94 8.95
C GLN A 20 -18.88 15.09 9.90
N THR A 21 -19.65 14.03 10.10
CA THR A 21 -20.78 13.99 11.05
C THR A 21 -20.30 14.15 12.49
N TYR A 22 -19.14 13.57 12.82
CA TYR A 22 -18.48 13.81 14.11
C TYR A 22 -17.84 15.21 14.15
N ARG A 23 -18.32 16.07 15.04
CA ARG A 23 -17.95 17.49 15.04
C ARG A 23 -16.73 17.88 15.88
N ARG A 24 -16.38 17.07 16.89
CA ARG A 24 -15.27 17.37 17.80
C ARG A 24 -13.93 16.93 17.17
N LEU A 25 -13.52 17.63 16.11
CA LEU A 25 -12.29 17.41 15.38
C LEU A 25 -11.27 18.51 15.67
N GLU A 26 -10.01 18.12 15.79
CA GLU A 26 -8.84 18.97 15.61
C GLU A 26 -8.27 18.62 14.23
N ILE A 27 -8.22 19.59 13.32
CA ILE A 27 -7.76 19.38 11.94
C ILE A 27 -6.43 20.09 11.76
N ILE A 28 -5.36 19.32 11.57
CA ILE A 28 -4.00 19.86 11.43
C ILE A 28 -3.56 19.72 9.98
N LEU A 29 -3.47 20.84 9.27
CA LEU A 29 -2.90 20.94 7.93
C LEU A 29 -1.41 21.24 8.07
N VAL A 30 -0.56 20.34 7.58
CA VAL A 30 0.89 20.52 7.64
C VAL A 30 1.39 20.82 6.23
N ASP A 31 1.58 22.10 5.94
CA ASP A 31 2.21 22.53 4.70
C ASP A 31 3.71 22.31 4.78
N ASP A 32 4.19 21.36 3.98
CA ASP A 32 5.58 20.93 3.92
C ASP A 32 6.39 21.74 2.89
N GLY A 33 6.23 23.07 2.93
CA GLY A 33 6.94 23.97 2.02
C GLY A 33 6.47 23.85 0.58
N SER A 34 5.15 23.81 0.36
CA SER A 34 4.54 23.66 -0.96
C SER A 34 4.96 24.79 -1.90
N PRO A 35 5.36 24.48 -3.15
CA PRO A 35 5.76 25.51 -4.14
C PRO A 35 4.58 26.13 -4.87
N ASP A 36 3.36 25.57 -4.73
CA ASP A 36 2.10 26.01 -5.32
C ASP A 36 1.29 26.91 -4.37
N ASN A 37 -0.02 27.11 -4.60
CA ASN A 37 -0.88 27.95 -3.75
C ASN A 37 -1.39 27.24 -2.47
N CYS A 38 -0.93 26.01 -2.18
CA CYS A 38 -1.35 25.30 -0.97
C CYS A 38 -1.19 26.09 0.33
N PRO A 39 -0.07 26.83 0.58
CA PRO A 39 0.07 27.61 1.82
C PRO A 39 -1.07 28.60 2.01
N GLN A 40 -1.42 29.37 0.96
CA GLN A 40 -2.49 30.35 1.00
C GLN A 40 -3.87 29.70 1.16
N LEU A 41 -4.10 28.56 0.51
CA LEU A 41 -5.33 27.80 0.64
C LEU A 41 -5.51 27.22 2.05
N CYS A 42 -4.46 26.72 2.68
CA CYS A 42 -4.50 26.26 4.06
C CYS A 42 -4.94 27.37 5.02
N GLU A 43 -4.35 28.56 4.89
CA GLU A 43 -4.72 29.74 5.71
C GLU A 43 -6.17 30.17 5.45
N GLN A 44 -6.63 30.16 4.21
CA GLN A 44 -8.03 30.47 3.89
C GLN A 44 -9.01 29.48 4.53
N TRP A 45 -8.64 28.21 4.63
CA TRP A 45 -9.45 27.21 5.30
C TRP A 45 -9.45 27.39 6.82
N ALA A 46 -8.32 27.72 7.43
CA ALA A 46 -8.23 28.03 8.86
C ALA A 46 -9.08 29.25 9.25
N GLN A 47 -9.20 30.23 8.36
CA GLN A 47 -10.11 31.38 8.58
C GLN A 47 -11.60 31.00 8.48
N LYS A 48 -11.96 29.95 7.77
CA LYS A 48 -13.35 29.51 7.59
C LYS A 48 -13.83 28.51 8.64
N ASP A 49 -12.92 27.77 9.28
CA ASP A 49 -13.28 26.73 10.26
C ASP A 49 -12.26 26.75 11.41
N GLU A 50 -12.71 27.13 12.61
CA GLU A 50 -11.89 27.26 13.82
C GLU A 50 -11.22 25.95 14.29
N ARG A 51 -11.69 24.79 13.80
CA ARG A 51 -11.11 23.49 14.08
C ARG A 51 -9.81 23.26 13.32
N ILE A 52 -9.53 24.09 12.30
CA ILE A 52 -8.35 23.94 11.45
C ILE A 52 -7.19 24.74 12.04
N ARG A 53 -6.06 24.08 12.18
CA ARG A 53 -4.77 24.65 12.51
C ARG A 53 -3.76 24.35 11.40
N VAL A 54 -3.05 25.37 10.94
CA VAL A 54 -2.01 25.25 9.91
C VAL A 54 -0.63 25.23 10.56
N LEU A 55 0.22 24.36 10.07
CA LEU A 55 1.65 24.31 10.39
C LEU A 55 2.42 24.45 9.08
N HIS A 56 3.14 25.57 8.93
CA HIS A 56 4.08 25.76 7.84
C HIS A 56 5.47 25.32 8.26
N LYS A 57 6.17 24.58 7.40
CA LYS A 57 7.54 24.15 7.64
C LYS A 57 8.33 24.10 6.32
N GLU A 58 9.65 24.09 6.41
CA GLU A 58 10.50 23.77 5.27
C GLU A 58 10.25 22.32 4.82
N ASN A 59 10.38 22.08 3.50
CA ASN A 59 10.15 20.74 2.94
C ASN A 59 11.09 19.71 3.55
N GLY A 60 10.53 18.73 4.23
CA GLY A 60 11.21 17.59 4.84
C GLY A 60 10.65 16.23 4.37
N GLY A 61 9.63 16.27 3.49
CA GLY A 61 8.96 15.10 2.94
C GLY A 61 7.83 14.57 3.82
N LEU A 62 7.10 13.61 3.27
CA LEU A 62 5.85 13.07 3.82
C LEU A 62 5.98 12.59 5.29
N SER A 63 7.05 11.87 5.59
CA SER A 63 7.34 11.37 6.95
C SER A 63 7.49 12.50 7.95
N ASP A 64 8.25 13.54 7.60
CA ASP A 64 8.49 14.67 8.50
C ASP A 64 7.24 15.54 8.67
N ALA A 65 6.45 15.73 7.61
CA ALA A 65 5.15 16.40 7.70
C ALA A 65 4.17 15.65 8.61
N ARG A 66 4.07 14.30 8.49
CA ARG A 66 3.22 13.49 9.38
C ARG A 66 3.71 13.53 10.82
N ASN A 67 5.02 13.47 11.06
CA ASN A 67 5.60 13.60 12.40
C ASN A 67 5.31 14.98 13.00
N ALA A 68 5.43 16.07 12.23
CA ALA A 68 5.10 17.40 12.70
C ALA A 68 3.61 17.52 13.09
N GLY A 69 2.71 16.99 12.27
CA GLY A 69 1.29 16.92 12.61
C GLY A 69 1.01 16.08 13.85
N LEU A 70 1.70 14.97 14.03
CA LEU A 70 1.55 14.08 15.19
C LEU A 70 2.02 14.74 16.50
N ARG A 71 3.16 15.44 16.48
CA ARG A 71 3.64 16.24 17.62
C ARG A 71 2.66 17.33 18.02
N ALA A 72 1.98 17.91 17.06
CA ALA A 72 1.02 19.00 17.29
C ALA A 72 -0.37 18.49 17.71
N ALA A 73 -0.69 17.22 17.48
CA ALA A 73 -1.99 16.66 17.78
C ALA A 73 -2.23 16.51 19.28
N THR A 74 -3.41 16.97 19.75
CA THR A 74 -3.82 16.90 21.16
C THR A 74 -4.98 15.91 21.38
N GLY A 75 -5.71 15.55 20.32
CA GLY A 75 -6.84 14.63 20.39
C GLY A 75 -6.47 13.25 20.94
N GLU A 76 -7.44 12.56 21.53
CA GLU A 76 -7.29 11.20 22.07
C GLU A 76 -7.03 10.16 20.95
N PHE A 77 -7.58 10.43 19.79
CA PHE A 77 -7.47 9.57 18.60
C PHE A 77 -6.85 10.34 17.44
N VAL A 78 -6.15 9.63 16.55
CA VAL A 78 -5.51 10.18 15.35
C VAL A 78 -5.99 9.44 14.12
N LEU A 79 -6.34 10.21 13.08
CA LEU A 79 -6.66 9.76 11.74
C LEU A 79 -5.73 10.47 10.76
N PHE A 80 -4.99 9.74 9.95
CA PHE A 80 -4.20 10.30 8.86
C PHE A 80 -5.04 10.34 7.58
N VAL A 81 -5.03 11.49 6.89
CA VAL A 81 -5.68 11.67 5.59
C VAL A 81 -4.65 12.30 4.65
N ASP A 82 -4.46 11.70 3.48
CA ASP A 82 -3.58 12.26 2.44
C ASP A 82 -4.34 13.35 1.66
N SER A 83 -3.65 14.41 1.29
CA SER A 83 -4.28 15.66 0.81
C SER A 83 -4.79 15.60 -0.63
N ASP A 84 -4.50 14.55 -1.37
CA ASP A 84 -5.05 14.26 -2.70
C ASP A 84 -6.29 13.33 -2.68
N ASP A 85 -6.67 12.84 -1.50
CA ASP A 85 -7.79 11.92 -1.26
C ASP A 85 -9.01 12.63 -0.65
N TRP A 86 -10.07 11.87 -0.37
CA TRP A 86 -11.22 12.36 0.43
C TRP A 86 -11.88 11.23 1.21
N ILE A 87 -12.68 11.59 2.20
CA ILE A 87 -13.33 10.65 3.12
C ILE A 87 -14.86 10.79 3.12
N ALA A 88 -15.56 9.69 3.40
CA ALA A 88 -17.01 9.71 3.55
C ALA A 88 -17.43 10.53 4.78
N PRO A 89 -18.61 11.19 4.76
CA PRO A 89 -19.05 12.05 5.86
C PRO A 89 -19.11 11.38 7.22
N GLU A 90 -19.37 10.08 7.27
CA GLU A 90 -19.55 9.29 8.50
C GLU A 90 -18.27 8.60 8.99
N MET A 91 -17.15 8.74 8.29
CA MET A 91 -15.93 7.96 8.58
C MET A 91 -15.46 8.10 10.02
N ALA A 92 -15.27 9.33 10.49
CA ALA A 92 -14.76 9.58 11.84
C ALA A 92 -15.71 9.04 12.92
N GLU A 93 -17.03 9.26 12.76
CA GLU A 93 -18.04 8.78 13.68
C GLU A 93 -18.08 7.25 13.74
N LYS A 94 -18.19 6.58 12.59
CA LYS A 94 -18.26 5.11 12.52
C LYS A 94 -17.02 4.42 13.04
N MET A 95 -15.84 4.98 12.77
CA MET A 95 -14.59 4.44 13.31
C MET A 95 -14.48 4.65 14.82
N LEU A 96 -14.93 5.79 15.34
CA LEU A 96 -14.96 6.05 16.77
C LEU A 96 -15.99 5.17 17.49
N ASP A 97 -17.19 4.99 16.93
CA ASP A 97 -18.21 4.07 17.45
C ASP A 97 -17.62 2.66 17.62
N ALA A 98 -16.97 2.15 16.59
CA ALA A 98 -16.31 0.83 16.64
C ALA A 98 -15.16 0.79 17.64
N MET A 99 -14.35 1.87 17.74
CA MET A 99 -13.26 1.98 18.73
C MET A 99 -13.79 1.80 20.14
N VAL A 100 -14.95 2.40 20.46
CA VAL A 100 -15.58 2.34 21.79
C VAL A 100 -16.30 1.00 22.00
N GLU A 101 -17.12 0.57 21.03
CA GLU A 101 -17.94 -0.65 21.12
C GLU A 101 -17.10 -1.90 21.35
N TYR A 102 -16.02 -2.05 20.57
CA TYR A 102 -15.15 -3.22 20.64
C TYR A 102 -13.92 -3.02 21.56
N LYS A 103 -13.78 -1.85 22.22
CA LYS A 103 -12.60 -1.47 23.01
C LYS A 103 -11.30 -1.60 22.20
N ALA A 104 -11.38 -1.32 20.91
CA ALA A 104 -10.26 -1.51 19.98
C ALA A 104 -9.10 -0.56 20.29
N ASP A 105 -7.90 -0.96 19.88
CA ASP A 105 -6.71 -0.10 19.89
C ASP A 105 -6.47 0.57 18.54
N MET A 106 -6.93 -0.09 17.47
CA MET A 106 -6.90 0.41 16.10
C MET A 106 -8.18 -0.03 15.37
N VAL A 107 -8.78 0.89 14.65
CA VAL A 107 -9.92 0.61 13.75
C VAL A 107 -9.50 0.93 12.32
N LEU A 108 -9.81 0.07 11.37
CA LEU A 108 -9.60 0.30 9.95
C LEU A 108 -10.92 0.19 9.18
N CYS A 109 -11.05 0.97 8.10
CA CYS A 109 -12.17 0.90 7.18
C CYS A 109 -11.72 0.41 5.80
N GLN A 110 -12.66 0.15 4.89
CA GLN A 110 -12.35 -0.15 3.51
C GLN A 110 -12.17 1.12 2.70
N TYR A 111 -11.50 0.99 1.54
CA TYR A 111 -11.30 2.09 0.62
C TYR A 111 -11.66 1.67 -0.81
N THR A 112 -11.90 2.66 -1.65
CA THR A 112 -12.05 2.47 -3.09
C THR A 112 -11.05 3.33 -3.84
N GLU A 113 -10.48 2.80 -4.90
CA GLU A 113 -9.64 3.57 -5.80
C GLU A 113 -10.50 4.28 -6.83
N VAL A 114 -10.29 5.59 -7.00
CA VAL A 114 -11.05 6.44 -7.91
C VAL A 114 -10.14 6.96 -9.01
N PHE A 115 -10.43 6.58 -10.24
CA PHE A 115 -9.66 6.96 -11.42
C PHE A 115 -10.06 8.34 -11.96
N PRO A 116 -9.20 9.02 -12.73
CA PRO A 116 -9.50 10.35 -13.29
C PRO A 116 -10.78 10.41 -14.15
N ASN A 117 -11.18 9.29 -14.73
CA ASN A 117 -12.43 9.16 -15.50
C ASN A 117 -13.67 8.91 -14.64
N GLY A 118 -13.57 9.02 -13.31
CA GLY A 118 -14.63 8.75 -12.36
C GLY A 118 -14.94 7.27 -12.10
N LYS A 119 -14.25 6.34 -12.75
CA LYS A 119 -14.41 4.90 -12.47
C LYS A 119 -13.90 4.59 -11.07
N MET A 120 -14.67 3.83 -10.31
CA MET A 120 -14.30 3.35 -8.98
C MET A 120 -13.96 1.86 -9.03
N LEU A 121 -12.81 1.49 -8.49
CA LEU A 121 -12.44 0.09 -8.30
C LEU A 121 -12.73 -0.31 -6.85
N ARG A 122 -13.89 -0.92 -6.63
CA ARG A 122 -14.22 -1.52 -5.32
C ARG A 122 -13.49 -2.86 -5.20
N LYS A 123 -12.58 -2.94 -4.25
CA LYS A 123 -11.88 -4.19 -3.92
C LYS A 123 -12.73 -5.10 -3.02
N TYR A 124 -13.80 -4.58 -2.44
CA TYR A 124 -14.64 -5.26 -1.45
C TYR A 124 -16.12 -5.15 -1.82
N ASP A 125 -16.87 -6.22 -1.60
CA ASP A 125 -18.28 -6.37 -2.03
C ASP A 125 -19.31 -5.83 -1.02
N GLY A 126 -18.88 -5.27 0.10
CA GLY A 126 -19.76 -4.69 1.14
C GLY A 126 -20.59 -5.73 1.91
N LYS A 127 -20.38 -7.03 1.70
CA LYS A 127 -21.19 -8.10 2.30
C LYS A 127 -20.60 -8.72 3.56
N ARG A 128 -19.45 -8.23 4.00
CA ARG A 128 -18.77 -8.80 5.15
C ARG A 128 -19.21 -8.12 6.43
N ALA A 129 -19.33 -8.86 7.51
CA ALA A 129 -19.56 -8.31 8.84
C ALA A 129 -18.31 -7.57 9.36
N VAL A 130 -18.49 -6.68 10.32
CA VAL A 130 -17.38 -6.14 11.12
C VAL A 130 -16.55 -7.29 11.65
N ARG A 131 -15.23 -7.19 11.57
CA ARG A 131 -14.30 -8.22 12.05
C ARG A 131 -13.42 -7.67 13.14
N VAL A 132 -13.22 -8.49 14.15
CA VAL A 132 -12.32 -8.20 15.27
C VAL A 132 -11.15 -9.16 15.17
N TYR A 133 -9.94 -8.64 15.18
CA TYR A 133 -8.70 -9.41 15.09
C TYR A 133 -7.85 -9.21 16.33
N GLY A 134 -7.18 -10.26 16.74
CA GLY A 134 -6.07 -10.19 17.67
C GLY A 134 -4.75 -9.86 16.97
N ARG A 135 -3.73 -9.56 17.74
CA ARG A 135 -2.39 -9.14 17.26
C ARG A 135 -1.78 -10.15 16.27
N GLN A 136 -1.78 -11.43 16.61
CA GLN A 136 -1.17 -12.46 15.77
C GLN A 136 -1.85 -12.59 14.41
N GLU A 137 -3.18 -12.53 14.40
CA GLU A 137 -3.96 -12.55 13.16
C GLU A 137 -3.70 -11.31 12.32
N MET A 138 -3.57 -10.14 12.97
CA MET A 138 -3.25 -8.89 12.30
C MET A 138 -1.87 -8.93 11.62
N PHE A 139 -0.84 -9.49 12.26
CA PHE A 139 0.47 -9.70 11.62
C PHE A 139 0.37 -10.60 10.39
N LYS A 140 -0.42 -11.68 10.46
CA LYS A 140 -0.66 -12.55 9.30
C LYS A 140 -1.32 -11.78 8.14
N LEU A 141 -2.34 -10.98 8.43
CA LEU A 141 -3.04 -10.18 7.42
C LEU A 141 -2.15 -9.11 6.79
N LEU A 142 -1.24 -8.50 7.56
CA LEU A 142 -0.22 -7.58 7.02
C LEU A 142 0.75 -8.29 6.07
N LEU A 143 1.14 -9.53 6.37
CA LEU A 143 1.97 -10.34 5.48
C LEU A 143 1.24 -10.77 4.20
N GLU A 144 -0.07 -10.93 4.24
CA GLU A 144 -0.87 -11.28 3.06
C GLU A 144 -1.09 -10.08 2.14
N ASP A 145 -1.08 -8.86 2.68
CA ASP A 145 -1.27 -7.57 1.99
C ASP A 145 -2.48 -7.56 1.03
N LEU A 146 -3.56 -8.22 1.44
CA LEU A 146 -4.79 -8.36 0.65
C LEU A 146 -5.92 -7.50 1.21
N GLU A 147 -6.49 -7.91 2.35
CA GLU A 147 -7.60 -7.23 3.03
C GLU A 147 -7.08 -6.09 3.91
N VAL A 148 -5.98 -6.35 4.61
CA VAL A 148 -5.26 -5.40 5.44
C VAL A 148 -3.95 -5.07 4.76
N THR A 149 -3.79 -3.82 4.37
CA THR A 149 -2.57 -3.28 3.74
C THR A 149 -1.77 -2.46 4.76
N ASN A 150 -0.53 -2.11 4.46
CA ASN A 150 0.31 -1.36 5.38
C ASN A 150 -0.01 0.15 5.48
N HIS A 151 -0.96 0.67 4.70
CA HIS A 151 -1.28 2.10 4.67
C HIS A 151 -1.69 2.64 6.03
N VAL A 152 -1.13 3.78 6.44
CA VAL A 152 -1.49 4.45 7.71
C VAL A 152 -2.78 5.25 7.62
N TRP A 153 -3.15 5.73 6.43
CA TRP A 153 -4.47 6.31 6.19
C TRP A 153 -5.57 5.22 6.26
N ARG A 154 -6.83 5.60 6.31
CA ARG A 154 -7.98 4.72 6.58
C ARG A 154 -7.96 3.99 7.94
N ARG A 155 -7.12 4.44 8.88
CA ARG A 155 -7.03 3.88 10.23
C ARG A 155 -7.19 4.95 11.29
N LEU A 156 -8.01 4.63 12.31
CA LEU A 156 -8.12 5.42 13.55
C LEU A 156 -7.26 4.75 14.61
N TYR A 157 -6.40 5.53 15.22
CA TYR A 157 -5.44 5.08 16.24
C TYR A 157 -5.71 5.76 17.57
N LYS A 158 -5.53 5.06 18.69
CA LYS A 158 -5.32 5.73 19.98
C LYS A 158 -4.02 6.51 19.93
N ARG A 159 -4.04 7.84 20.14
CA ARG A 159 -2.84 8.69 20.08
C ARG A 159 -1.70 8.20 20.98
N LYS A 160 -2.02 7.68 22.18
CA LYS A 160 -1.02 7.15 23.13
C LYS A 160 -0.14 6.01 22.57
N LEU A 161 -0.54 5.35 21.49
CA LEU A 161 0.20 4.27 20.83
C LEU A 161 1.20 4.81 19.79
N LEU A 162 1.08 6.08 19.41
CA LEU A 162 1.87 6.73 18.37
C LEU A 162 3.01 7.54 18.99
N PRO A 163 4.28 7.15 18.79
CA PRO A 163 5.41 7.99 19.18
C PRO A 163 5.47 9.27 18.33
N GLU A 164 5.97 10.36 18.90
CA GLU A 164 6.03 11.68 18.23
C GLU A 164 6.82 11.69 16.91
N ASN A 165 7.85 10.87 16.80
CA ASN A 165 8.66 10.67 15.59
C ASN A 165 8.45 9.26 15.06
N LEU A 166 7.21 8.94 14.69
CA LEU A 166 6.82 7.62 14.24
C LEU A 166 7.43 7.27 12.88
N PHE A 167 7.36 8.20 11.93
CA PHE A 167 7.74 7.94 10.55
C PHE A 167 9.22 8.23 10.27
N PRO A 168 9.94 7.35 9.53
CA PRO A 168 11.34 7.54 9.18
C PRO A 168 11.49 8.66 8.15
N VAL A 169 12.15 9.76 8.55
CA VAL A 169 12.39 10.90 7.66
C VAL A 169 13.32 10.52 6.50
N GLY A 170 13.01 10.97 5.29
CA GLY A 170 13.79 10.73 4.08
C GLY A 170 13.59 9.36 3.42
N LYS A 171 12.71 8.50 3.99
CA LYS A 171 12.34 7.21 3.41
C LYS A 171 10.99 7.28 2.71
N ASN A 172 10.87 6.59 1.58
CA ASN A 172 9.58 6.25 0.98
C ASN A 172 9.06 4.94 1.60
N PHE A 173 7.76 4.66 1.45
CA PHE A 173 7.10 3.50 2.07
C PHE A 173 7.15 3.52 3.61
N GLU A 174 7.11 4.70 4.17
CA GLU A 174 7.19 4.99 5.61
C GLU A 174 6.14 4.26 6.44
N ASP A 175 4.98 3.99 5.86
CA ASP A 175 3.89 3.23 6.45
C ASP A 175 4.28 1.76 6.69
N MET A 176 4.99 1.13 5.76
CA MET A 176 5.50 -0.23 5.94
C MET A 176 6.54 -0.33 7.05
N TYR A 177 7.35 0.73 7.23
CA TYR A 177 8.33 0.78 8.31
C TYR A 177 7.71 0.72 9.69
N VAL A 178 6.52 1.30 9.87
CA VAL A 178 5.93 1.53 11.20
C VAL A 178 4.82 0.54 11.55
N MET A 179 4.21 -0.11 10.56
CA MET A 179 2.98 -0.86 10.79
C MET A 179 3.18 -2.09 11.70
N ALA A 180 4.31 -2.79 11.58
CA ALA A 180 4.60 -3.92 12.47
C ALA A 180 4.77 -3.48 13.93
N GLU A 181 5.48 -2.37 14.18
CA GLU A 181 5.66 -1.81 15.52
C GLU A 181 4.35 -1.28 16.11
N LEU A 182 3.49 -0.66 15.29
CA LEU A 182 2.17 -0.22 15.73
C LEU A 182 1.27 -1.41 16.06
N THR A 183 1.34 -2.47 15.25
CA THR A 183 0.59 -3.71 15.51
C THR A 183 1.02 -4.37 16.82
N GLU A 184 2.33 -4.37 17.14
CA GLU A 184 2.81 -4.92 18.40
C GLU A 184 2.26 -4.19 19.63
N LYS A 185 2.01 -2.88 19.53
CA LYS A 185 1.46 -2.07 20.63
C LYS A 185 -0.06 -2.23 20.82
N CYS A 186 -0.74 -2.94 19.93
CA CYS A 186 -2.18 -3.12 19.92
C CYS A 186 -2.56 -4.56 20.27
N GLU A 187 -3.65 -4.74 21.02
CA GLU A 187 -4.23 -6.06 21.30
C GLU A 187 -5.45 -6.35 20.44
N THR A 188 -6.29 -5.33 20.21
CA THR A 188 -7.58 -5.47 19.52
C THR A 188 -7.66 -4.56 18.32
N PHE A 189 -7.94 -5.17 17.18
CA PHE A 189 -8.12 -4.48 15.90
C PHE A 189 -9.54 -4.72 15.39
N VAL A 190 -10.15 -3.69 14.83
CA VAL A 190 -11.47 -3.79 14.20
C VAL A 190 -11.40 -3.36 12.75
N SER A 191 -11.89 -4.20 11.84
CA SER A 191 -12.05 -3.87 10.44
C SER A 191 -13.52 -3.65 10.14
N LEU A 192 -13.86 -2.40 9.82
CA LEU A 192 -15.16 -2.04 9.26
C LEU A 192 -15.22 -2.47 7.80
N ASN A 193 -16.41 -2.82 7.37
CA ASN A 193 -16.63 -3.38 6.04
C ASN A 193 -17.01 -2.36 4.99
N ASP A 194 -17.37 -1.16 5.46
CA ASP A 194 -17.83 -0.09 4.60
C ASP A 194 -16.64 0.72 4.06
N VAL A 195 -16.83 1.22 2.84
CA VAL A 195 -15.88 2.10 2.17
C VAL A 195 -16.11 3.51 2.71
N TYR A 196 -15.17 3.99 3.50
CA TYR A 196 -15.17 5.37 4.01
C TYR A 196 -14.01 6.20 3.51
N TYR A 197 -13.04 5.60 2.82
CA TYR A 197 -11.88 6.30 2.26
C TYR A 197 -11.85 6.17 0.74
N TYR A 198 -11.64 7.27 0.04
CA TYR A 198 -11.59 7.36 -1.41
C TYR A 198 -10.18 7.75 -1.83
N TYR A 199 -9.42 6.76 -2.26
CA TYR A 199 -8.06 6.91 -2.75
C TYR A 199 -8.06 7.35 -4.20
N ARG A 200 -7.47 8.51 -4.49
CA ARG A 200 -7.36 9.03 -5.86
C ARG A 200 -6.21 8.38 -6.59
N ALA A 201 -6.51 7.70 -7.71
CA ALA A 201 -5.49 7.18 -8.61
C ALA A 201 -4.77 8.35 -9.31
N ASN A 202 -3.69 8.82 -8.72
CA ASN A 202 -2.86 9.87 -9.30
C ASN A 202 -1.82 9.24 -10.24
N PRO A 203 -1.83 9.54 -11.57
CA PRO A 203 -0.84 9.02 -12.51
C PRO A 203 0.59 9.51 -12.21
N ASP A 204 0.74 10.66 -11.55
CA ASP A 204 2.02 11.28 -11.22
C ASP A 204 2.45 11.03 -9.75
N GLY A 205 1.75 10.14 -9.06
CA GLY A 205 2.02 9.81 -7.65
C GLY A 205 3.39 9.14 -7.43
N ILE A 206 3.96 9.31 -6.24
CA ILE A 206 5.29 8.81 -5.81
C ILE A 206 5.45 7.30 -6.11
N MET A 207 4.40 6.52 -5.95
CA MET A 207 4.38 5.07 -6.19
C MET A 207 4.60 4.68 -7.66
N LYS A 208 4.43 5.59 -8.61
CA LYS A 208 4.58 5.31 -10.05
C LYS A 208 5.95 5.68 -10.59
N THR A 209 6.72 6.46 -9.86
CA THR A 209 8.08 6.84 -10.25
C THR A 209 9.07 5.83 -9.71
N LYS A 210 9.47 4.88 -10.55
CA LYS A 210 10.45 3.85 -10.18
C LYS A 210 11.85 4.38 -10.35
N THR A 211 12.53 4.63 -9.23
CA THR A 211 13.95 5.07 -9.17
C THR A 211 14.75 4.09 -8.32
N SER A 212 16.07 4.16 -8.42
CA SER A 212 16.97 3.39 -7.54
C SER A 212 16.67 3.63 -6.06
N LYS A 213 16.41 4.90 -5.68
CA LYS A 213 16.01 5.26 -4.31
C LYS A 213 14.72 4.56 -3.90
N ASN A 214 13.67 4.62 -4.73
CA ASN A 214 12.37 4.01 -4.39
C ASN A 214 12.48 2.49 -4.23
N LEU A 215 13.25 1.80 -5.09
CA LEU A 215 13.44 0.36 -4.99
C LEU A 215 14.24 -0.03 -3.74
N ASN A 216 15.27 0.74 -3.38
CA ASN A 216 16.04 0.50 -2.16
C ASN A 216 15.21 0.80 -0.91
N ASP A 217 14.47 1.91 -0.85
CA ASP A 217 13.60 2.25 0.27
C ASP A 217 12.49 1.19 0.46
N TYR A 218 11.96 0.64 -0.63
CA TYR A 218 10.98 -0.45 -0.57
C TYR A 218 11.59 -1.74 0.00
N LEU A 219 12.80 -2.11 -0.44
CA LEU A 219 13.53 -3.25 0.13
C LEU A 219 13.84 -3.04 1.61
N ASP A 220 14.31 -1.85 1.99
CA ASP A 220 14.56 -1.53 3.40
C ASP A 220 13.28 -1.67 4.25
N ALA A 221 12.15 -1.18 3.74
CA ALA A 221 10.86 -1.28 4.43
C ALA A 221 10.39 -2.74 4.60
N LEU A 222 10.56 -3.55 3.57
CA LEU A 222 10.26 -4.99 3.60
C LEU A 222 11.14 -5.74 4.59
N GLU A 223 12.45 -5.53 4.51
CA GLU A 223 13.44 -6.18 5.39
C GLU A 223 13.14 -5.83 6.86
N LYS A 224 12.88 -4.53 7.15
CA LYS A 224 12.51 -4.08 8.49
C LYS A 224 11.20 -4.69 8.95
N SER A 225 10.13 -4.58 8.16
CA SER A 225 8.81 -5.09 8.53
C SER A 225 8.85 -6.59 8.85
N HIS A 226 9.55 -7.38 8.04
CA HIS A 226 9.70 -8.81 8.27
C HIS A 226 10.55 -9.12 9.50
N ALA A 227 11.66 -8.40 9.71
CA ALA A 227 12.50 -8.56 10.90
C ALA A 227 11.71 -8.25 12.18
N ASP A 228 10.90 -7.19 12.15
CA ASP A 228 10.05 -6.81 13.27
C ASP A 228 8.97 -7.87 13.55
N ILE A 229 8.29 -8.37 12.53
CA ILE A 229 7.29 -9.45 12.70
C ILE A 229 7.95 -10.72 13.26
N CYS A 230 9.15 -11.10 12.77
CA CYS A 230 9.89 -12.24 13.32
C CYS A 230 10.27 -12.02 14.81
N ARG A 231 10.67 -10.79 15.16
CA ARG A 231 11.01 -10.43 16.54
C ARG A 231 9.81 -10.48 17.47
N PHE A 232 8.65 -9.98 17.00
CA PHE A 232 7.42 -9.92 17.80
C PHE A 232 6.66 -11.26 17.83
N CYS A 233 6.87 -12.12 16.86
CA CYS A 233 6.26 -13.45 16.76
C CYS A 233 7.34 -14.53 16.58
N PRO A 234 8.18 -14.83 17.58
CA PRO A 234 9.27 -15.80 17.44
C PRO A 234 8.75 -17.22 17.17
N GLU A 235 7.56 -17.56 17.66
CA GLU A 235 6.89 -18.85 17.43
C GLU A 235 5.72 -18.69 16.46
N MET A 236 6.06 -18.34 15.20
CA MET A 236 5.03 -18.15 14.17
C MET A 236 4.31 -19.46 13.84
N PRO A 237 2.95 -19.47 13.82
CA PRO A 237 2.18 -20.56 13.27
C PRO A 237 2.56 -20.86 11.80
N LYS A 238 2.42 -22.12 11.39
CA LYS A 238 2.73 -22.56 10.01
C LYS A 238 2.05 -21.67 8.95
N ALA A 239 0.77 -21.35 9.14
CA ALA A 239 0.04 -20.50 8.19
C ALA A 239 0.67 -19.09 8.03
N MET A 240 1.20 -18.51 9.09
CA MET A 240 1.87 -17.21 9.05
C MET A 240 3.26 -17.30 8.39
N GLN A 241 4.01 -18.39 8.66
CA GLN A 241 5.26 -18.68 7.95
C GLN A 241 5.03 -18.83 6.45
N ASP A 242 3.95 -19.51 6.05
CA ASP A 242 3.57 -19.69 4.65
C ASP A 242 3.16 -18.37 3.99
N SER A 243 2.42 -17.49 4.69
CA SER A 243 2.10 -16.14 4.22
C SER A 243 3.37 -15.31 4.01
N MET A 244 4.32 -15.37 4.94
CA MET A 244 5.62 -14.68 4.83
C MET A 244 6.44 -15.18 3.63
N ARG A 245 6.56 -16.49 3.45
CA ARG A 245 7.28 -17.06 2.29
C ARG A 245 6.62 -16.68 0.98
N ARG A 246 5.29 -16.74 0.92
CA ARG A 246 4.53 -16.36 -0.26
C ARG A 246 4.75 -14.89 -0.61
N MET A 247 4.67 -14.00 0.37
CA MET A 247 4.87 -12.56 0.17
C MET A 247 6.30 -12.27 -0.30
N ARG A 248 7.31 -12.88 0.33
CA ARG A 248 8.72 -12.75 -0.11
C ARG A 248 8.90 -13.18 -1.56
N GLY A 249 8.35 -14.33 -1.95
CA GLY A 249 8.45 -14.83 -3.33
C GLY A 249 7.75 -13.93 -4.35
N LEU A 250 6.54 -13.44 -4.04
CA LEU A 250 5.81 -12.51 -4.91
C LEU A 250 6.57 -11.19 -5.06
N THR A 251 7.01 -10.61 -3.96
CA THR A 251 7.74 -9.33 -3.96
C THR A 251 9.07 -9.44 -4.71
N ALA A 252 9.82 -10.54 -4.52
CA ALA A 252 11.04 -10.78 -5.26
C ALA A 252 10.79 -10.80 -6.78
N THR A 253 9.69 -11.44 -7.21
CA THR A 253 9.32 -11.47 -8.63
C THR A 253 9.11 -10.08 -9.20
N TYR A 254 8.37 -9.21 -8.49
CA TYR A 254 8.14 -7.82 -8.92
C TYR A 254 9.42 -6.99 -8.93
N LEU A 255 10.27 -7.13 -7.92
CA LEU A 255 11.53 -6.40 -7.84
C LEU A 255 12.54 -6.83 -8.91
N TRP A 256 12.60 -8.11 -9.24
CA TRP A 256 13.40 -8.58 -10.38
C TRP A 256 12.90 -8.02 -11.71
N GLU A 257 11.58 -7.95 -11.90
CA GLU A 257 10.99 -7.30 -13.08
C GLU A 257 11.40 -5.83 -13.15
N ASP A 258 11.31 -5.10 -12.03
CA ASP A 258 11.69 -3.69 -11.96
C ASP A 258 13.18 -3.49 -12.29
N VAL A 259 14.05 -4.33 -11.75
CA VAL A 259 15.50 -4.30 -12.10
C VAL A 259 15.72 -4.49 -13.60
N LEU A 260 14.91 -5.31 -14.29
CA LEU A 260 15.03 -5.51 -15.73
C LEU A 260 14.50 -4.34 -16.56
N VAL A 261 13.35 -3.76 -16.17
CA VAL A 261 12.59 -2.87 -17.08
C VAL A 261 12.75 -1.39 -16.76
N VAL A 262 13.16 -1.00 -15.55
CA VAL A 262 13.30 0.41 -15.17
C VAL A 262 14.48 1.04 -15.91
N PRO A 263 14.26 2.01 -16.82
CA PRO A 263 15.30 2.51 -17.71
C PRO A 263 16.31 3.43 -17.01
N THR A 264 15.93 4.02 -15.88
CA THR A 264 16.75 5.00 -15.15
C THR A 264 17.84 4.37 -14.30
N LEU A 265 17.84 3.04 -14.10
CA LEU A 265 18.85 2.35 -13.31
C LEU A 265 20.15 2.18 -14.11
N THR A 266 21.26 2.54 -13.50
CA THR A 266 22.60 2.21 -14.00
C THR A 266 22.89 0.71 -13.87
N SER A 267 23.92 0.21 -14.56
CA SER A 267 24.34 -1.20 -14.45
C SER A 267 24.75 -1.60 -13.04
N GLU A 268 25.40 -0.68 -12.31
CA GLU A 268 25.84 -0.92 -10.94
C GLU A 268 24.65 -0.97 -9.98
N GLU A 269 23.70 -0.03 -10.08
CA GLU A 269 22.48 -0.04 -9.27
C GLU A 269 21.64 -1.29 -9.51
N ARG A 270 21.52 -1.73 -10.78
CA ARG A 270 20.83 -2.99 -11.11
C ARG A 270 21.49 -4.17 -10.40
N LYS A 271 22.81 -4.24 -10.42
CA LYS A 271 23.56 -5.31 -9.76
C LYS A 271 23.32 -5.30 -8.25
N GLN A 272 23.48 -4.15 -7.61
CA GLN A 272 23.31 -4.00 -6.15
C GLN A 272 21.89 -4.34 -5.70
N ILE A 273 20.87 -3.80 -6.37
CA ILE A 273 19.47 -4.12 -6.06
C ILE A 273 19.20 -5.61 -6.29
N ARG A 274 19.73 -6.18 -7.40
CA ARG A 274 19.58 -7.58 -7.71
C ARG A 274 20.15 -8.48 -6.59
N GLU A 275 21.38 -8.23 -6.13
CA GLU A 275 22.02 -8.99 -5.05
C GLU A 275 21.20 -8.93 -3.75
N ARG A 276 20.58 -7.79 -3.43
CA ARG A 276 19.69 -7.65 -2.28
C ARG A 276 18.42 -8.48 -2.46
N VAL A 277 17.79 -8.44 -3.64
CA VAL A 277 16.57 -9.21 -3.93
C VAL A 277 16.87 -10.71 -3.89
N ASP A 278 18.01 -11.15 -4.44
CA ASP A 278 18.43 -12.56 -4.40
C ASP A 278 18.61 -13.06 -2.96
N LYS A 279 19.23 -12.24 -2.11
CA LYS A 279 19.34 -12.53 -0.67
C LYS A 279 17.99 -12.53 0.04
N TRP A 280 17.10 -11.61 -0.33
CA TRP A 280 15.74 -11.55 0.19
C TRP A 280 14.92 -12.77 -0.22
N ALA A 281 15.09 -13.23 -1.45
CA ALA A 281 14.40 -14.36 -2.07
C ALA A 281 15.11 -15.70 -1.87
N ASP A 282 15.89 -15.86 -0.79
CA ASP A 282 16.67 -17.08 -0.48
C ASP A 282 15.74 -18.25 -0.12
N MET A 283 15.09 -18.81 -1.15
CA MET A 283 14.25 -20.01 -1.07
C MET A 283 14.03 -20.59 -2.48
N LEU A 284 13.79 -21.90 -2.56
CA LEU A 284 13.48 -22.56 -3.83
C LEU A 284 12.07 -22.18 -4.32
N PRO A 285 11.82 -22.14 -5.64
CA PRO A 285 10.51 -21.85 -6.20
C PRO A 285 9.39 -22.79 -5.70
N GLU A 286 9.73 -24.02 -5.38
CA GLU A 286 8.86 -25.07 -4.84
C GLU A 286 8.44 -24.79 -3.40
N GLU A 287 9.27 -24.06 -2.67
CA GLU A 287 9.04 -23.68 -1.26
C GLU A 287 8.12 -22.47 -1.11
N VAL A 288 7.81 -21.77 -2.22
CA VAL A 288 6.90 -20.62 -2.20
C VAL A 288 5.45 -21.08 -2.24
N PRO A 289 4.70 -20.94 -1.15
CA PRO A 289 3.32 -21.43 -1.07
C PRO A 289 2.41 -20.75 -2.10
N GLY A 290 1.61 -21.55 -2.79
CA GLY A 290 0.63 -21.06 -3.76
C GLY A 290 1.19 -20.60 -5.10
N PHE A 291 2.48 -20.75 -5.37
CA PHE A 291 3.01 -20.53 -6.71
C PHE A 291 2.51 -21.59 -7.69
N ASN A 292 1.98 -21.14 -8.82
CA ASN A 292 1.68 -22.01 -9.95
C ASN A 292 2.94 -22.32 -10.77
N ALA A 293 2.85 -23.27 -11.70
CA ALA A 293 3.99 -23.68 -12.52
C ALA A 293 4.66 -22.52 -13.28
N ARG A 294 3.89 -21.52 -13.75
CA ARG A 294 4.43 -20.37 -14.46
C ARG A 294 5.23 -19.44 -13.54
N GLN A 295 4.70 -19.19 -12.35
CA GLN A 295 5.39 -18.39 -11.34
C GLN A 295 6.68 -19.08 -10.89
N ARG A 296 6.68 -20.38 -10.69
CA ARG A 296 7.88 -21.15 -10.36
C ARG A 296 8.94 -21.11 -11.45
N THR A 297 8.53 -21.27 -12.72
CA THR A 297 9.45 -21.15 -13.86
C THR A 297 10.06 -19.76 -13.92
N TYR A 298 9.24 -18.71 -13.80
CA TYR A 298 9.71 -17.34 -13.86
C TYR A 298 10.69 -17.01 -12.72
N TYR A 299 10.35 -17.41 -11.51
CA TYR A 299 11.21 -17.28 -10.33
C TYR A 299 12.56 -17.99 -10.54
N ARG A 300 12.55 -19.23 -11.08
CA ARG A 300 13.77 -20.00 -11.36
C ARG A 300 14.67 -19.33 -12.39
N LEU A 301 14.12 -18.74 -13.46
CA LEU A 301 14.89 -18.02 -14.46
C LEU A 301 15.70 -16.86 -13.85
N PHE A 302 15.16 -16.21 -12.85
CA PHE A 302 15.91 -15.19 -12.11
C PHE A 302 17.01 -15.80 -11.23
N GLN A 303 16.71 -16.86 -10.51
CA GLN A 303 17.72 -17.52 -9.68
C GLN A 303 18.89 -18.08 -10.52
N GLU A 304 18.62 -18.63 -11.69
CA GLU A 304 19.61 -19.12 -12.63
C GLU A 304 20.32 -18.00 -13.42
N ASN A 305 19.97 -16.75 -13.15
CA ASN A 305 20.49 -15.55 -13.83
C ASN A 305 20.29 -15.55 -15.36
N ASP A 306 19.29 -16.28 -15.84
CA ASP A 306 18.88 -16.23 -17.26
C ASP A 306 17.95 -15.05 -17.53
N LEU A 307 18.55 -13.86 -17.49
CA LEU A 307 17.84 -12.59 -17.65
C LEU A 307 17.23 -12.43 -19.05
N ARG A 308 17.77 -13.09 -20.07
CA ARG A 308 17.21 -13.08 -21.43
C ARG A 308 15.90 -13.87 -21.47
N ALA A 309 15.93 -15.10 -20.95
CA ALA A 309 14.72 -15.91 -20.86
C ALA A 309 13.70 -15.28 -19.92
N ALA A 310 14.11 -14.73 -18.78
CA ALA A 310 13.23 -14.02 -17.85
C ALA A 310 12.53 -12.83 -18.54
N ARG A 311 13.24 -12.01 -19.31
CA ARG A 311 12.67 -10.89 -20.06
C ARG A 311 11.69 -11.35 -21.12
N ILE A 312 12.02 -12.41 -21.89
CA ILE A 312 11.11 -13.02 -22.87
C ILE A 312 9.87 -13.56 -22.15
N TRP A 313 10.05 -14.22 -20.99
CA TRP A 313 8.95 -14.76 -20.20
C TRP A 313 8.03 -13.66 -19.66
N TYR A 314 8.61 -12.54 -19.17
CA TYR A 314 7.87 -11.35 -18.76
C TYR A 314 7.01 -10.80 -19.90
N GLU A 315 7.63 -10.50 -21.03
CA GLU A 315 6.92 -10.00 -22.21
C GLU A 315 5.82 -10.96 -22.67
N LEU A 316 6.08 -12.23 -22.62
CA LEU A 316 5.14 -13.24 -23.04
C LEU A 316 3.96 -13.44 -22.06
N TRP A 317 4.14 -13.32 -20.75
CA TRP A 317 3.14 -13.79 -19.78
C TRP A 317 2.64 -12.74 -18.81
N PHE A 318 3.38 -11.70 -18.56
CA PHE A 318 3.07 -10.69 -17.53
C PHE A 318 2.83 -9.30 -18.11
N ASN A 319 3.48 -8.89 -19.20
CA ASN A 319 3.23 -7.60 -19.83
C ASN A 319 1.85 -7.56 -20.49
N GLN A 320 0.85 -7.09 -19.75
CA GLN A 320 -0.54 -7.01 -20.22
C GLN A 320 -0.75 -5.95 -21.30
N ASN A 321 0.17 -5.01 -21.48
CA ASN A 321 0.09 -3.93 -22.47
C ASN A 321 0.68 -4.31 -23.83
N ASN A 322 1.28 -5.49 -23.97
CA ASN A 322 1.87 -5.95 -25.21
C ASN A 322 0.80 -6.55 -26.14
N TRP A 323 0.85 -6.22 -27.45
CA TRP A 323 -0.04 -6.82 -28.45
C TRP A 323 0.00 -8.36 -28.47
N TRP A 324 1.11 -8.96 -28.04
CA TRP A 324 1.24 -10.40 -27.80
C TRP A 324 0.28 -10.94 -26.73
N CYS A 325 -0.14 -10.14 -25.78
CA CYS A 325 -1.19 -10.53 -24.83
C CYS A 325 -2.55 -10.66 -25.51
N HIS A 326 -2.82 -9.80 -26.52
CA HIS A 326 -4.02 -9.90 -27.34
C HIS A 326 -3.94 -11.11 -28.29
N LEU A 327 -2.77 -11.37 -28.87
CA LEU A 327 -2.55 -12.55 -29.71
C LEU A 327 -2.69 -13.86 -28.93
N LYS A 328 -2.19 -13.94 -27.70
CA LYS A 328 -2.37 -15.11 -26.84
C LYS A 328 -3.82 -15.35 -26.42
N LYS A 329 -4.57 -14.30 -26.16
CA LYS A 329 -6.02 -14.41 -25.92
C LYS A 329 -6.71 -14.96 -27.17
N ALA A 330 -6.27 -14.55 -28.37
CA ALA A 330 -6.76 -15.07 -29.64
C ALA A 330 -6.32 -16.54 -29.87
N VAL A 331 -5.04 -16.86 -29.65
CA VAL A 331 -4.50 -18.24 -29.78
C VAL A 331 -5.14 -19.19 -28.76
N LYS A 332 -5.32 -18.76 -27.49
CA LYS A 332 -6.05 -19.57 -26.50
C LYS A 332 -7.52 -19.84 -26.88
N ARG A 333 -8.15 -18.94 -27.63
CA ARG A 333 -9.49 -19.14 -28.15
C ARG A 333 -9.49 -20.03 -29.41
N ALA A 334 -8.40 -20.03 -30.18
CA ALA A 334 -8.27 -20.79 -31.41
C ALA A 334 -7.79 -22.26 -31.17
N VAL A 335 -6.96 -22.49 -30.16
CA VAL A 335 -6.43 -23.84 -29.86
C VAL A 335 -7.52 -24.91 -29.61
N PRO A 336 -8.65 -24.63 -28.90
CA PRO A 336 -9.73 -25.59 -28.79
C PRO A 336 -10.48 -25.84 -30.10
N LEU A 337 -10.53 -24.84 -31.01
CA LEU A 337 -11.12 -24.97 -32.33
C LEU A 337 -10.23 -25.80 -33.27
N LEU A 338 -8.92 -25.59 -33.24
CA LEU A 338 -7.95 -26.38 -34.04
C LEU A 338 -7.88 -27.82 -33.55
N ALA A 339 -7.99 -28.08 -32.24
CA ALA A 339 -8.04 -29.42 -31.69
C ALA A 339 -9.36 -30.16 -32.02
N ARG A 340 -10.47 -29.45 -32.17
CA ARG A 340 -11.74 -30.02 -32.68
C ARG A 340 -11.68 -30.38 -34.15
N ASN A 341 -11.13 -29.50 -34.96
CA ASN A 341 -11.00 -29.75 -36.41
C ASN A 341 -10.03 -30.91 -36.72
N ALA A 342 -8.92 -31.02 -35.92
CA ALA A 342 -8.01 -32.17 -36.08
C ALA A 342 -8.61 -33.50 -35.62
N ALA A 343 -9.64 -33.49 -34.78
CA ALA A 343 -10.36 -34.70 -34.35
C ALA A 343 -11.46 -35.09 -35.33
N GLU A 344 -11.99 -34.17 -36.11
CA GLU A 344 -13.00 -34.43 -37.17
C GLU A 344 -12.36 -34.96 -38.48
N ASP A 345 -11.09 -34.56 -38.75
CA ASP A 345 -10.35 -35.04 -39.96
C ASP A 345 -9.73 -36.45 -39.78
N THR A 346 -9.81 -37.04 -38.59
CA THR A 346 -9.33 -38.44 -38.35
C THR A 346 -10.45 -39.50 -38.41
N PHE A 347 -11.68 -39.11 -38.76
CA PHE A 347 -12.83 -40.01 -38.87
C PHE A 347 -13.59 -39.85 -40.21
N SER A 348 -12.90 -39.44 -41.30
CA SER A 348 -13.43 -39.53 -42.64
C SER A 348 -12.62 -40.48 -43.51
#